data_d4764a5f4b0f8334dd9edca11e26eb0b
#
_entry.id   d4764a5f4b0f8334dd9edca11e26eb0b
#
_cell.length_a   1.000
_cell.length_b   1.000
_cell.length_c   1.000
_cell.angle_alpha   90.00
_cell.angle_beta   90.00
_cell.angle_gamma   90.00
#
_symmetry.space_group_name_H-M   'P 1'
#
loop_
_entity.id
_entity.type
_entity.pdbx_description
1 polymer ?
#
loop_
_entity_poly.entity_id
_entity_poly.type
_entity_poly.pdbx_seq_one_letter_code
_entity_poly.pdbx_strand_id
1 'polypeptide(L)'
;MSHLSKIIFSILLLILSKNALAIDFLECINDIPINNNIIENKDSCFLFESNTGRIVSVEALSTKESFEIKKFYKAILKQFGWFLSSEANNKDLVFIREEEILKINIKSFNNNILITYNSFLSLNIN
;
A
#
# COMPACT_ATOMS: atom_id res chain seq x y z
N MET A 1 2.19 -9.05 -48.98
CA MET A 1 1.51 -9.78 -47.91
C MET A 1 2.26 -9.75 -46.56
N SER A 2 3.60 -9.63 -46.60
CA SER A 2 4.38 -9.55 -45.36
C SER A 2 4.17 -8.26 -44.54
N HIS A 3 3.78 -7.17 -45.14
CA HIS A 3 3.54 -5.88 -44.48
C HIS A 3 2.25 -5.87 -43.63
N LEU A 4 1.21 -6.56 -44.06
CA LEU A 4 -0.06 -6.60 -43.37
C LEU A 4 0.05 -7.40 -42.05
N SER A 5 0.78 -8.53 -42.06
CA SER A 5 0.99 -9.33 -40.86
C SER A 5 1.83 -8.61 -39.79
N LYS A 6 2.81 -7.81 -40.22
CA LYS A 6 3.64 -6.99 -39.34
C LYS A 6 2.84 -5.87 -38.67
N ILE A 7 1.94 -5.25 -39.40
CA ILE A 7 1.06 -4.18 -38.88
C ILE A 7 0.08 -4.77 -37.84
N ILE A 8 -0.51 -5.93 -38.13
CA ILE A 8 -1.43 -6.61 -37.23
C ILE A 8 -0.72 -7.01 -35.91
N PHE A 9 0.50 -7.54 -36.02
CA PHE A 9 1.31 -7.92 -34.86
C PHE A 9 1.68 -6.71 -33.98
N SER A 10 2.04 -5.59 -34.63
CA SER A 10 2.36 -4.34 -33.93
C SER A 10 1.14 -3.77 -33.18
N ILE A 11 -0.05 -3.80 -33.79
CA ILE A 11 -1.30 -3.37 -33.18
C ILE A 11 -1.66 -4.27 -31.98
N LEU A 12 -1.46 -5.57 -32.09
CA LEU A 12 -1.72 -6.51 -31.00
C LEU A 12 -0.83 -6.25 -29.79
N LEU A 13 0.45 -5.93 -30.02
CA LEU A 13 1.37 -5.55 -28.94
C LEU A 13 0.94 -4.27 -28.23
N LEU A 14 0.45 -3.28 -28.96
CA LEU A 14 -0.05 -2.03 -28.39
C LEU A 14 -1.30 -2.24 -27.53
N ILE A 15 -2.18 -3.17 -27.90
CA ILE A 15 -3.38 -3.51 -27.12
C ILE A 15 -2.98 -4.21 -25.81
N LEU A 16 -2.00 -5.11 -25.83
CA LEU A 16 -1.53 -5.82 -24.65
C LEU A 16 -0.83 -4.88 -23.66
N SER A 17 -0.14 -3.83 -24.13
CA SER A 17 0.53 -2.87 -23.25
C SER A 17 -0.42 -1.96 -22.48
N LYS A 18 -1.68 -1.82 -22.89
CA LYS A 18 -2.68 -0.96 -22.21
C LYS A 18 -3.29 -1.62 -20.96
N ASN A 19 -3.07 -2.89 -20.73
CA ASN A 19 -3.62 -3.64 -19.59
C ASN A 19 -2.67 -3.68 -18.38
N ALA A 20 -1.61 -2.88 -18.38
CA ALA A 20 -0.76 -2.73 -17.20
C ALA A 20 -1.53 -2.01 -16.11
N LEU A 21 -1.84 -2.72 -15.01
CA LEU A 21 -2.48 -2.14 -13.84
C LEU A 21 -1.49 -1.17 -13.16
N ALA A 22 -1.81 0.12 -13.22
CA ALA A 22 -1.05 1.12 -12.47
C ALA A 22 -1.43 1.00 -11.00
N ILE A 23 -0.43 0.79 -10.12
CA ILE A 23 -0.61 0.80 -8.68
C ILE A 23 -0.38 2.22 -8.19
N ASP A 24 -1.34 2.77 -7.43
CA ASP A 24 -1.19 4.04 -6.75
C ASP A 24 -0.51 3.86 -5.39
N PHE A 25 -0.06 4.95 -4.81
CA PHE A 25 0.58 4.98 -3.50
C PHE A 25 -0.04 6.06 -2.63
N LEU A 26 0.06 5.88 -1.31
CA LEU A 26 -0.30 6.95 -0.38
C LEU A 26 0.57 8.17 -0.64
N GLU A 27 0.02 9.37 -0.51
CA GLU A 27 0.82 10.60 -0.59
C GLU A 27 1.61 10.83 0.69
N CYS A 28 1.00 10.55 1.84
CA CYS A 28 1.63 10.74 3.15
C CYS A 28 2.82 9.78 3.35
N ILE A 29 2.68 8.54 2.90
CA ILE A 29 3.71 7.51 2.98
C ILE A 29 3.88 6.96 1.55
N ASN A 30 4.75 7.56 0.79
CA ASN A 30 4.79 7.46 -0.67
C ASN A 30 5.26 6.12 -1.24
N ASP A 31 5.66 5.19 -0.41
CA ASP A 31 6.06 3.84 -0.83
C ASP A 31 5.06 2.76 -0.38
N ILE A 32 3.92 3.14 0.19
CA ILE A 32 2.87 2.20 0.57
C ILE A 32 1.80 2.19 -0.52
N PRO A 33 1.61 1.04 -1.19
CA PRO A 33 0.64 0.94 -2.29
C PRO A 33 -0.80 0.98 -1.79
N ILE A 34 -1.65 1.55 -2.61
CA ILE A 34 -3.11 1.51 -2.45
C ILE A 34 -3.75 1.08 -3.76
N ASN A 35 -4.96 0.55 -3.68
CA ASN A 35 -5.77 0.28 -4.87
C ASN A 35 -6.91 1.31 -4.97
N ASN A 36 -7.71 1.23 -6.03
CA ASN A 36 -8.79 2.18 -6.28
C ASN A 36 -9.96 2.09 -5.28
N ASN A 37 -9.97 1.08 -4.41
CA ASN A 37 -10.98 0.92 -3.36
C ASN A 37 -10.55 1.57 -2.03
N ILE A 38 -9.34 2.09 -1.97
CA ILE A 38 -8.77 2.73 -0.77
C ILE A 38 -8.60 4.21 -1.07
N ILE A 39 -9.24 5.05 -0.26
CA ILE A 39 -9.22 6.51 -0.42
C ILE A 39 -8.50 7.10 0.78
N GLU A 40 -7.34 7.68 0.53
CA GLU A 40 -6.53 8.33 1.55
C GLU A 40 -7.19 9.61 2.04
N ASN A 41 -7.26 9.79 3.36
CA ASN A 41 -7.60 11.07 3.96
C ASN A 41 -6.31 11.88 4.14
N LYS A 42 -6.00 12.74 3.17
CA LYS A 42 -4.73 13.49 3.14
C LYS A 42 -4.60 14.45 4.32
N ASP A 43 -5.72 14.96 4.83
CA ASP A 43 -5.75 15.86 5.97
C ASP A 43 -5.34 15.15 7.28
N SER A 44 -5.39 13.82 7.32
CA SER A 44 -4.97 13.04 8.48
C SER A 44 -3.47 12.76 8.52
N CYS A 45 -2.73 13.18 7.51
CA CYS A 45 -1.28 12.95 7.44
C CYS A 45 -0.56 13.68 8.57
N PHE A 46 0.18 12.91 9.36
CA PHE A 46 0.90 13.41 10.52
C PHE A 46 2.34 12.91 10.47
N LEU A 47 3.29 13.83 10.64
CA LEU A 47 4.72 13.52 10.66
C LEU A 47 5.31 14.04 11.96
N PHE A 48 6.03 13.17 12.69
CA PHE A 48 6.80 13.54 13.86
C PHE A 48 8.23 13.03 13.72
N GLU A 49 9.21 13.90 13.88
CA GLU A 49 10.62 13.55 13.83
C GLU A 49 11.32 13.92 15.13
N SER A 50 12.23 13.07 15.56
CA SER A 50 13.11 13.30 16.69
C SER A 50 14.51 12.78 16.37
N ASN A 51 15.46 12.97 17.30
CA ASN A 51 16.82 12.45 17.14
C ASN A 51 16.90 10.93 17.06
N THR A 52 15.87 10.23 17.56
CA THR A 52 15.85 8.76 17.63
C THR A 52 15.03 8.11 16.53
N GLY A 53 14.22 8.87 15.80
CA GLY A 53 13.42 8.28 14.74
C GLY A 53 12.36 9.20 14.17
N ARG A 54 11.57 8.61 13.27
CA ARG A 54 10.48 9.29 12.58
C ARG A 54 9.22 8.43 12.63
N ILE A 55 8.09 9.08 12.88
CA ILE A 55 6.76 8.45 12.85
C ILE A 55 5.92 9.19 11.81
N VAL A 56 5.32 8.44 10.90
CA VAL A 56 4.37 8.99 9.92
C VAL A 56 3.06 8.23 10.09
N SER A 57 1.96 8.94 10.19
CA SER A 57 0.63 8.35 10.37
C SER A 57 -0.36 8.96 9.39
N VAL A 58 -1.22 8.12 8.82
CA VAL A 58 -2.29 8.56 7.93
C VAL A 58 -3.45 7.57 7.99
N GLU A 59 -4.66 8.07 7.71
CA GLU A 59 -5.86 7.26 7.65
C GLU A 59 -6.38 7.19 6.22
N ALA A 60 -7.08 6.09 5.91
CA ALA A 60 -7.79 5.90 4.66
C ALA A 60 -9.12 5.19 4.92
N LEU A 61 -10.04 5.31 3.99
CA LEU A 61 -11.33 4.63 4.03
C LEU A 61 -11.46 3.67 2.85
N SER A 62 -12.17 2.57 3.07
CA SER A 62 -12.50 1.61 2.03
C SER A 62 -13.92 1.09 2.22
N THR A 63 -14.59 0.80 1.10
CA THR A 63 -15.89 0.11 1.10
C THR A 63 -15.73 -1.41 1.07
N LYS A 64 -14.51 -1.91 0.88
CA LYS A 64 -14.22 -3.34 0.86
C LYS A 64 -14.18 -3.92 2.27
N GLU A 65 -14.43 -5.20 2.38
CA GLU A 65 -14.38 -5.88 3.67
C GLU A 65 -12.95 -5.97 4.21
N SER A 66 -12.86 -5.99 5.53
CA SER A 66 -11.60 -6.08 6.26
C SER A 66 -10.69 -7.21 5.76
N PHE A 67 -11.28 -8.36 5.52
CA PHE A 67 -10.59 -9.54 4.99
C PHE A 67 -9.94 -9.29 3.62
N GLU A 68 -10.63 -8.57 2.72
CA GLU A 68 -10.10 -8.25 1.39
C GLU A 68 -8.92 -7.26 1.47
N ILE A 69 -9.02 -6.28 2.36
CA ILE A 69 -7.96 -5.29 2.60
C ILE A 69 -6.71 -5.98 3.15
N LYS A 70 -6.88 -6.87 4.13
CA LYS A 70 -5.78 -7.65 4.68
C LYS A 70 -5.11 -8.51 3.62
N LYS A 71 -5.91 -9.19 2.82
CA LYS A 71 -5.41 -10.04 1.73
C LYS A 71 -4.59 -9.22 0.73
N PHE A 72 -5.06 -8.04 0.38
CA PHE A 72 -4.35 -7.12 -0.52
C PHE A 72 -2.98 -6.76 0.06
N TYR A 73 -2.91 -6.30 1.31
CA TYR A 73 -1.64 -5.88 1.90
C TYR A 73 -0.67 -7.02 2.15
N LYS A 74 -1.15 -8.19 2.54
CA LYS A 74 -0.30 -9.37 2.69
C LYS A 74 0.36 -9.79 1.37
N ALA A 75 -0.35 -9.62 0.26
CA ALA A 75 0.18 -9.97 -1.06
C ALA A 75 1.09 -8.87 -1.61
N ILE A 76 0.65 -7.60 -1.57
CA ILE A 76 1.34 -6.51 -2.26
C ILE A 76 2.61 -6.04 -1.52
N LEU A 77 2.58 -5.95 -0.20
CA LEU A 77 3.72 -5.44 0.56
C LEU A 77 4.94 -6.38 0.49
N LYS A 78 4.69 -7.66 0.35
CA LYS A 78 5.75 -8.65 0.13
C LYS A 78 6.58 -8.33 -1.12
N GLN A 79 5.94 -7.82 -2.16
CA GLN A 79 6.61 -7.45 -3.41
C GLN A 79 7.50 -6.21 -3.25
N PHE A 80 7.27 -5.41 -2.21
CA PHE A 80 8.05 -4.21 -1.90
C PHE A 80 9.06 -4.43 -0.77
N GLY A 81 9.35 -5.69 -0.44
CA GLY A 81 10.37 -6.05 0.54
C GLY A 81 9.91 -6.07 1.99
N TRP A 82 8.61 -5.94 2.24
CA TRP A 82 8.06 -6.02 3.58
C TRP A 82 7.81 -7.46 4.00
N PHE A 83 8.09 -7.78 5.26
CA PHE A 83 7.82 -9.07 5.88
C PHE A 83 6.73 -8.92 6.93
N LEU A 84 5.71 -9.77 6.86
CA LEU A 84 4.68 -9.82 7.89
C LEU A 84 5.28 -10.38 9.16
N SER A 85 5.37 -9.56 10.20
CA SER A 85 5.95 -9.93 11.51
C SER A 85 4.89 -10.51 12.44
N SER A 86 3.70 -9.89 12.48
CA SER A 86 2.63 -10.38 13.32
C SER A 86 1.27 -9.93 12.81
N GLU A 87 0.24 -10.68 13.20
CA GLU A 87 -1.16 -10.39 12.93
C GLU A 87 -1.90 -10.49 14.27
N ALA A 88 -1.86 -9.39 15.04
CA ALA A 88 -2.42 -9.37 16.38
C ALA A 88 -3.95 -9.25 16.34
N ASN A 89 -4.66 -10.20 16.96
CA ASN A 89 -6.13 -10.18 17.16
C ASN A 89 -6.93 -9.93 15.88
N ASN A 90 -6.42 -10.34 14.72
CA ASN A 90 -7.06 -10.14 13.41
C ASN A 90 -7.33 -8.67 13.03
N LYS A 91 -6.83 -7.69 13.79
CA LYS A 91 -7.08 -6.27 13.55
C LYS A 91 -5.87 -5.52 13.03
N ASP A 92 -4.67 -5.89 13.51
CA ASP A 92 -3.42 -5.22 13.14
C ASP A 92 -2.52 -6.12 12.33
N LEU A 93 -1.99 -5.58 11.25
CA LEU A 93 -0.90 -6.20 10.50
C LEU A 93 0.37 -5.41 10.80
N VAL A 94 1.43 -6.10 11.19
CA VAL A 94 2.73 -5.48 11.45
C VAL A 94 3.74 -6.05 10.45
N PHE A 95 4.30 -5.16 9.65
CA PHE A 95 5.32 -5.48 8.65
C PHE A 95 6.66 -4.87 9.04
N ILE A 96 7.72 -5.55 8.71
CA ILE A 96 9.09 -5.10 8.95
C ILE A 96 9.86 -5.09 7.64
N ARG A 97 10.60 -4.02 7.40
CA ARG A 97 11.54 -3.91 6.28
C ARG A 97 12.76 -3.14 6.76
N GLU A 98 13.89 -3.83 6.89
CA GLU A 98 15.13 -3.27 7.45
C GLU A 98 14.86 -2.63 8.83
N GLU A 99 15.03 -1.34 8.97
CA GLU A 99 14.82 -0.60 10.23
C GLU A 99 13.45 0.06 10.31
N GLU A 100 12.58 -0.24 9.35
CA GLU A 100 11.22 0.30 9.30
C GLU A 100 10.21 -0.70 9.83
N ILE A 101 9.21 -0.19 10.54
CA ILE A 101 8.05 -0.96 10.99
C ILE A 101 6.80 -0.27 10.44
N LEU A 102 5.98 -1.01 9.72
CA LEU A 102 4.68 -0.53 9.24
C LEU A 102 3.57 -1.28 9.96
N LYS A 103 2.75 -0.52 10.68
CA LYS A 103 1.58 -1.07 11.36
C LYS A 103 0.32 -0.61 10.65
N ILE A 104 -0.50 -1.56 10.21
CA ILE A 104 -1.77 -1.29 9.54
C ILE A 104 -2.90 -1.79 10.43
N ASN A 105 -3.69 -0.87 10.95
CA ASN A 105 -4.89 -1.19 11.73
C ASN A 105 -6.11 -1.08 10.82
N ILE A 106 -6.97 -2.10 10.87
CA ILE A 106 -8.17 -2.18 10.01
C ILE A 106 -9.37 -2.41 10.91
N LYS A 107 -10.30 -1.44 10.92
CA LYS A 107 -11.50 -1.53 11.75
C LYS A 107 -12.74 -1.00 11.04
N SER A 108 -13.91 -1.43 11.48
CA SER A 108 -15.20 -0.93 10.96
C SER A 108 -15.48 0.48 11.49
N PHE A 109 -15.98 1.34 10.60
CA PHE A 109 -16.32 2.72 10.93
C PHE A 109 -17.44 3.22 10.02
N ASN A 110 -18.65 3.47 10.57
CA ASN A 110 -19.80 4.03 9.83
C ASN A 110 -20.07 3.36 8.48
N ASN A 111 -20.25 2.03 8.47
CA ASN A 111 -20.48 1.22 7.27
C ASN A 111 -19.30 1.14 6.29
N ASN A 112 -18.18 1.74 6.64
CA ASN A 112 -16.92 1.65 5.89
C ASN A 112 -15.87 0.94 6.73
N ILE A 113 -14.71 0.74 6.14
CA ILE A 113 -13.52 0.27 6.85
C ILE A 113 -12.55 1.44 6.97
N LEU A 114 -12.14 1.73 8.19
CA LEU A 114 -11.07 2.69 8.47
C LEU A 114 -9.74 1.97 8.54
N ILE A 115 -8.79 2.42 7.75
CA ILE A 115 -7.43 1.88 7.70
C ILE A 115 -6.51 2.95 8.28
N THR A 116 -5.76 2.61 9.33
CA THR A 116 -4.77 3.50 9.90
C THR A 116 -3.38 2.94 9.63
N TYR A 117 -2.55 3.73 8.98
CA TYR A 117 -1.17 3.38 8.66
C TYR A 117 -0.23 4.13 9.60
N ASN A 118 0.65 3.41 10.26
CA ASN A 118 1.70 4.00 11.09
C ASN A 118 3.04 3.44 10.64
N SER A 119 3.91 4.32 10.18
CA SER A 119 5.27 3.97 9.76
C SER A 119 6.27 4.50 10.78
N PHE A 120 7.14 3.63 11.27
CA PHE A 120 8.17 3.96 12.24
C PHE A 120 9.53 3.68 11.61
N LEU A 121 10.39 4.67 11.60
CA LEU A 121 11.78 4.53 11.20
C LEU A 121 12.66 4.81 12.39
N SER A 122 13.45 3.81 12.80
CA SER A 122 14.42 3.99 13.89
C SER A 122 15.72 4.54 13.32
N LEU A 123 16.10 5.73 13.75
CA LEU A 123 17.39 6.30 13.42
C LEU A 123 18.40 5.84 14.48
N ASN A 124 18.93 4.64 14.30
CA ASN A 124 20.00 4.15 15.17
C ASN A 124 21.30 4.84 14.80
N ILE A 125 21.58 5.92 15.48
CA ILE A 125 22.87 6.59 15.37
C ILE A 125 23.79 5.97 16.42
N ASN A 126 24.48 4.93 16.02
CA ASN A 126 25.63 4.41 16.79
C ASN A 126 26.90 4.78 16.08
#